data_b120558fefa45e43904dc897657396f6
#
_entry.id   b120558fefa45e43904dc897657396f6
#
_cell.length_a   1.000
_cell.length_b   1.000
_cell.length_c   1.000
_cell.angle_alpha   90.00
_cell.angle_beta   90.00
_cell.angle_gamma   90.00
#
_symmetry.space_group_name_H-M   'P 1'
#
loop_
_entity.id
_entity.type
_entity.pdbx_description
1 polymer ?
#
loop_
_entity_poly.entity_id
_entity_poly.type
_entity_poly.pdbx_seq_one_letter_code
_entity_poly.pdbx_strand_id
1 'polypeptide(L)'
;MMTTIARDASNPLQGLKEATAKAKGPPPVHLWNPPFCGDLDMRIAADGTWFYMNSPIGRKPLFKLFSSVLRHDEDGKYYLVTPVEKCGIQVDDAPFLAIRMNTEGEGKSQVISFETNVDDEVVVNKEHPLRFETEAGTSGLKPYVLVRARLEALVSRALFYDLVAKGKVEGDWFGVWSSGEFFPMQRADEI
;
A
#
# COMPACT_ATOMS: atom_id res chain seq x y z
N MET A 1 25.95 -16.80 38.57
CA MET A 1 25.20 -17.72 37.72
C MET A 1 24.38 -16.87 36.75
N MET A 2 24.85 -16.74 35.50
CA MET A 2 24.13 -16.02 34.44
C MET A 2 23.16 -16.99 33.78
N THR A 3 21.87 -16.77 33.96
CA THR A 3 20.84 -17.53 33.26
C THR A 3 20.69 -16.96 31.86
N THR A 4 21.27 -17.65 30.90
CA THR A 4 21.05 -17.36 29.46
C THR A 4 19.62 -17.77 29.13
N ILE A 5 18.73 -16.80 28.97
CA ILE A 5 17.40 -17.03 28.39
C ILE A 5 17.62 -17.29 26.90
N ALA A 6 17.55 -18.55 26.51
CA ALA A 6 17.48 -18.94 25.11
C ALA A 6 16.23 -18.31 24.52
N ARG A 7 16.41 -17.32 23.64
CA ARG A 7 15.32 -16.75 22.83
C ARG A 7 14.90 -17.83 21.84
N ASP A 8 13.70 -18.33 22.04
CA ASP A 8 13.04 -19.21 21.10
C ASP A 8 12.73 -18.38 19.83
N ALA A 9 13.51 -18.63 18.76
CA ALA A 9 13.41 -17.93 17.46
C ALA A 9 12.18 -18.39 16.65
N SER A 10 11.20 -19.04 17.27
CA SER A 10 10.20 -19.85 16.57
C SER A 10 8.86 -19.17 16.31
N ASN A 11 8.65 -17.88 16.65
CA ASN A 11 7.38 -17.24 16.31
C ASN A 11 7.45 -15.70 16.11
N PRO A 12 7.77 -15.22 14.89
CA PRO A 12 7.74 -13.78 14.57
C PRO A 12 6.36 -13.13 14.80
N LEU A 13 5.30 -13.94 14.90
CA LEU A 13 3.93 -13.51 15.14
C LEU A 13 3.66 -13.07 16.58
N GLN A 14 4.46 -13.51 17.56
CA GLN A 14 4.21 -13.22 18.96
C GLN A 14 4.62 -11.78 19.31
N GLY A 15 5.77 -11.33 18.86
CA GLY A 15 6.20 -9.93 19.00
C GLY A 15 5.28 -8.96 18.28
N LEU A 16 4.73 -9.38 17.15
CA LEU A 16 3.78 -8.59 16.35
C LEU A 16 2.46 -8.37 17.10
N LYS A 17 1.89 -9.43 17.69
CA LYS A 17 0.65 -9.34 18.49
C LYS A 17 0.82 -8.44 19.71
N GLU A 18 1.96 -8.48 20.35
CA GLU A 18 2.26 -7.65 21.52
C GLU A 18 2.46 -6.16 21.15
N ALA A 19 3.11 -5.90 19.99
CA ALA A 19 3.30 -4.53 19.49
C ALA A 19 2.00 -3.86 19.07
N THR A 20 1.04 -4.62 18.55
CA THR A 20 -0.25 -4.10 18.06
C THR A 20 -1.34 -4.06 19.13
N ALA A 21 -1.27 -4.90 20.16
CA ALA A 21 -2.30 -5.02 21.21
C ALA A 21 -2.40 -3.79 22.12
N LYS A 22 -1.37 -2.93 22.16
CA LYS A 22 -1.32 -1.75 23.07
C LYS A 22 -1.63 -0.41 22.38
N ALA A 23 -1.81 -0.38 21.06
CA ALA A 23 -1.99 0.87 20.32
C ALA A 23 -3.48 1.16 20.05
N LYS A 24 -3.95 2.32 20.48
CA LYS A 24 -5.20 2.91 19.97
C LYS A 24 -4.90 3.57 18.61
N GLY A 25 -4.88 2.77 17.54
CA GLY A 25 -4.58 3.24 16.18
C GLY A 25 -3.45 2.44 15.52
N PRO A 26 -3.07 2.79 14.26
CA PRO A 26 -1.98 2.12 13.58
C PRO A 26 -0.64 2.30 14.33
N PRO A 27 0.19 1.26 14.43
CA PRO A 27 1.46 1.32 15.11
C PRO A 27 2.38 2.42 14.53
N PRO A 28 3.12 3.17 15.35
CA PRO A 28 4.01 4.23 14.86
C PRO A 28 5.33 3.66 14.33
N VAL A 29 5.26 2.85 13.30
CA VAL A 29 6.41 2.12 12.71
C VAL A 29 7.54 3.05 12.25
N HIS A 30 7.22 4.31 11.93
CA HIS A 30 8.18 5.33 11.52
C HIS A 30 9.10 5.78 12.67
N LEU A 31 8.68 5.57 13.92
CA LEU A 31 9.47 5.89 15.12
C LEU A 31 10.37 4.73 15.58
N TRP A 32 10.16 3.53 15.02
CA TRP A 32 10.91 2.36 15.42
C TRP A 32 12.16 2.18 14.55
N ASN A 33 13.30 2.02 15.17
CA ASN A 33 14.58 1.80 14.49
C ASN A 33 15.34 0.60 15.07
N PRO A 34 14.74 -0.59 15.05
CA PRO A 34 15.37 -1.81 15.55
C PRO A 34 16.45 -2.31 14.58
N PRO A 35 17.33 -3.22 15.04
CA PRO A 35 18.30 -3.88 14.17
C PRO A 35 17.60 -4.72 13.09
N PHE A 36 18.25 -4.80 11.92
CA PHE A 36 17.81 -5.68 10.85
C PHE A 36 18.08 -7.14 11.21
N CYS A 37 17.07 -7.99 11.10
CA CYS A 37 17.14 -9.41 11.48
C CYS A 37 17.22 -10.37 10.28
N GLY A 38 17.30 -9.87 9.07
CA GLY A 38 17.30 -10.67 7.84
C GLY A 38 15.98 -10.58 7.06
N ASP A 39 15.93 -11.26 5.94
CA ASP A 39 14.74 -11.31 5.09
C ASP A 39 13.87 -12.52 5.50
N LEU A 40 12.56 -12.29 5.49
CA LEU A 40 11.55 -13.34 5.65
C LEU A 40 11.18 -13.90 4.27
N ASP A 41 10.90 -15.20 4.22
CA ASP A 41 10.26 -15.82 3.06
C ASP A 41 8.77 -15.41 3.02
N MET A 42 8.57 -14.11 2.85
CA MET A 42 7.25 -13.48 2.76
C MET A 42 7.19 -12.57 1.54
N ARG A 43 6.10 -12.66 0.80
CA ARG A 43 5.90 -11.93 -0.44
C ARG A 43 4.47 -11.42 -0.56
N ILE A 44 4.33 -10.20 -1.05
CA ILE A 44 3.06 -9.63 -1.50
C ILE A 44 3.07 -9.65 -3.03
N ALA A 45 2.18 -10.43 -3.63
CA ALA A 45 2.04 -10.50 -5.07
C ALA A 45 1.33 -9.25 -5.63
N ALA A 46 1.45 -9.03 -6.94
CA ALA A 46 0.84 -7.88 -7.63
C ALA A 46 -0.70 -7.83 -7.53
N ASP A 47 -1.34 -8.97 -7.29
CA ASP A 47 -2.78 -9.07 -7.05
C ASP A 47 -3.20 -8.81 -5.58
N GLY A 48 -2.25 -8.44 -4.74
CA GLY A 48 -2.47 -8.18 -3.32
C GLY A 48 -2.47 -9.42 -2.42
N THR A 49 -2.19 -10.61 -2.97
CA THR A 49 -2.10 -11.85 -2.20
C THR A 49 -0.80 -11.90 -1.39
N TRP A 50 -0.93 -12.15 -0.10
CA TRP A 50 0.21 -12.36 0.80
C TRP A 50 0.59 -13.84 0.84
N PHE A 51 1.88 -14.12 0.72
CA PHE A 51 2.46 -15.47 0.82
C PHE A 51 3.45 -15.53 1.97
N TYR A 52 3.49 -16.66 2.64
CA TYR A 52 4.53 -17.04 3.59
C TYR A 52 5.01 -18.44 3.27
N MET A 53 6.32 -18.64 3.07
CA MET A 53 6.92 -19.91 2.64
C MET A 53 6.19 -20.51 1.43
N ASN A 54 5.93 -19.68 0.41
CA ASN A 54 5.19 -20.01 -0.81
C ASN A 54 3.72 -20.45 -0.60
N SER A 55 3.19 -20.36 0.61
CA SER A 55 1.79 -20.64 0.91
C SER A 55 0.99 -19.35 1.04
N PRO A 56 -0.19 -19.21 0.38
CA PRO A 56 -0.99 -18.02 0.50
C PRO A 56 -1.59 -17.87 1.90
N ILE A 57 -1.55 -16.65 2.42
CA ILE A 57 -2.17 -16.29 3.69
C ILE A 57 -3.63 -15.90 3.41
N GLY A 58 -4.55 -16.86 3.50
CA GLY A 58 -5.98 -16.63 3.23
C GLY A 58 -6.74 -15.94 4.36
N ARG A 59 -6.14 -15.79 5.55
CA ARG A 59 -6.79 -15.21 6.72
C ARG A 59 -6.61 -13.68 6.74
N LYS A 60 -7.67 -12.96 6.36
CA LYS A 60 -7.65 -11.48 6.29
C LYS A 60 -7.15 -10.79 7.58
N PRO A 61 -7.59 -11.18 8.79
CA PRO A 61 -7.06 -10.57 10.02
C PRO A 61 -5.54 -10.70 10.17
N LEU A 62 -4.94 -11.76 9.61
CA LEU A 62 -3.52 -12.02 9.72
C LEU A 62 -2.71 -11.11 8.78
N PHE A 63 -3.04 -11.06 7.48
CA PHE A 63 -2.30 -10.17 6.59
C PHE A 63 -2.60 -8.68 6.86
N LYS A 64 -3.78 -8.36 7.39
CA LYS A 64 -4.09 -7.02 7.88
C LYS A 64 -3.20 -6.63 9.08
N LEU A 65 -2.93 -7.57 9.97
CA LEU A 65 -1.96 -7.37 11.06
C LEU A 65 -0.55 -7.10 10.53
N PHE A 66 -0.07 -7.91 9.57
CA PHE A 66 1.23 -7.66 8.92
C PHE A 66 1.28 -6.31 8.21
N SER A 67 0.21 -5.94 7.52
CA SER A 67 0.13 -4.65 6.82
C SER A 67 0.25 -3.46 7.77
N SER A 68 -0.21 -3.60 9.02
CA SER A 68 -0.15 -2.53 10.02
C SER A 68 1.27 -2.20 10.48
N VAL A 69 2.21 -3.12 10.33
CA VAL A 69 3.63 -2.95 10.68
C VAL A 69 4.53 -2.88 9.45
N LEU A 70 3.95 -2.80 8.27
CA LEU A 70 4.67 -2.65 7.02
C LEU A 70 5.25 -1.23 6.90
N ARG A 71 6.50 -1.14 6.43
CA ARG A 71 7.20 0.10 6.15
C ARG A 71 7.99 0.00 4.85
N HIS A 72 7.96 1.06 4.05
CA HIS A 72 8.79 1.22 2.86
C HIS A 72 9.90 2.23 3.19
N ASP A 73 11.13 1.76 3.23
CA ASP A 73 12.29 2.57 3.60
C ASP A 73 12.89 3.32 2.39
N GLU A 74 13.84 4.20 2.66
CA GLU A 74 14.48 5.04 1.63
C GLU A 74 15.38 4.24 0.67
N ASP A 75 15.79 3.03 1.08
CA ASP A 75 16.53 2.08 0.24
C ASP A 75 15.66 1.39 -0.82
N GLY A 76 14.36 1.72 -0.89
CA GLY A 76 13.39 1.15 -1.82
C GLY A 76 12.89 -0.23 -1.44
N LYS A 77 13.20 -0.70 -0.23
CA LYS A 77 12.78 -2.03 0.24
C LYS A 77 11.63 -1.95 1.24
N TYR A 78 10.90 -3.04 1.32
CA TYR A 78 9.78 -3.19 2.25
C TYR A 78 10.19 -4.04 3.45
N TYR A 79 9.73 -3.63 4.62
CA TYR A 79 10.05 -4.26 5.89
C TYR A 79 8.82 -4.41 6.76
N LEU A 80 8.77 -5.51 7.51
CA LEU A 80 7.91 -5.62 8.69
C LEU A 80 8.72 -5.13 9.89
N VAL A 81 8.23 -4.12 10.58
CA VAL A 81 8.95 -3.43 11.65
C VAL A 81 8.17 -3.54 12.95
N THR A 82 8.84 -4.01 13.99
CA THR A 82 8.36 -4.02 15.37
C THR A 82 9.33 -3.20 16.24
N PRO A 83 9.04 -2.92 17.50
CA PRO A 83 10.00 -2.22 18.36
C PRO A 83 11.35 -2.91 18.54
N VAL A 84 11.43 -4.23 18.24
CA VAL A 84 12.61 -5.07 18.56
C VAL A 84 13.31 -5.63 17.33
N GLU A 85 12.66 -5.65 16.16
CA GLU A 85 13.24 -6.22 14.94
C GLU A 85 12.68 -5.58 13.66
N LYS A 86 13.50 -5.60 12.61
CA LYS A 86 13.15 -5.18 11.26
C LYS A 86 13.50 -6.30 10.28
N CYS A 87 12.50 -6.89 9.64
CA CYS A 87 12.68 -7.98 8.70
C CYS A 87 12.23 -7.59 7.29
N GLY A 88 13.07 -7.87 6.28
CA GLY A 88 12.76 -7.60 4.88
C GLY A 88 11.69 -8.55 4.34
N ILE A 89 10.85 -8.05 3.45
CA ILE A 89 9.90 -8.84 2.66
C ILE A 89 9.93 -8.43 1.19
N GLN A 90 9.45 -9.29 0.33
CA GLN A 90 9.30 -8.99 -1.10
C GLN A 90 7.92 -8.41 -1.39
N VAL A 91 7.89 -7.38 -2.24
CA VAL A 91 6.64 -6.82 -2.81
C VAL A 91 6.83 -6.76 -4.32
N ASP A 92 5.97 -7.44 -5.06
CA ASP A 92 6.13 -7.58 -6.52
C ASP A 92 5.78 -6.29 -7.28
N ASP A 93 4.81 -5.52 -6.77
CA ASP A 93 4.35 -4.26 -7.38
C ASP A 93 4.05 -3.24 -6.27
N ALA A 94 2.81 -3.15 -5.80
CA ALA A 94 2.41 -2.32 -4.69
C ALA A 94 2.00 -3.16 -3.47
N PRO A 95 2.19 -2.66 -2.25
CA PRO A 95 1.85 -3.42 -1.05
C PRO A 95 0.36 -3.60 -0.83
N PHE A 96 -0.46 -2.72 -1.42
CA PHE A 96 -1.92 -2.78 -1.31
C PHE A 96 -2.58 -2.80 -2.67
N LEU A 97 -3.84 -3.25 -2.69
CA LEU A 97 -4.71 -3.21 -3.87
C LEU A 97 -5.97 -2.41 -3.52
N ALA A 98 -6.28 -1.38 -4.31
CA ALA A 98 -7.56 -0.69 -4.25
C ALA A 98 -8.64 -1.57 -4.91
N ILE A 99 -9.66 -1.94 -4.14
CA ILE A 99 -10.68 -2.91 -4.54
C ILE A 99 -12.07 -2.29 -4.71
N ARG A 100 -12.29 -1.09 -4.17
CA ARG A 100 -13.50 -0.29 -4.38
C ARG A 100 -13.16 1.16 -4.64
N MET A 101 -14.00 1.82 -5.41
CA MET A 101 -13.93 3.25 -5.67
C MET A 101 -15.31 3.87 -5.43
N ASN A 102 -15.33 4.97 -4.70
CA ASN A 102 -16.51 5.82 -4.57
C ASN A 102 -16.20 7.18 -5.20
N THR A 103 -17.24 7.81 -5.76
CA THR A 103 -17.12 9.14 -6.34
C THR A 103 -18.32 9.98 -5.90
N GLU A 104 -18.05 11.15 -5.36
CA GLU A 104 -19.04 12.13 -4.98
C GLU A 104 -18.79 13.42 -5.74
N GLY A 105 -19.88 14.14 -6.12
CA GLY A 105 -19.78 15.37 -6.91
C GLY A 105 -19.36 15.14 -8.35
N GLU A 106 -19.12 16.26 -9.06
CA GLU A 106 -18.73 16.27 -10.48
C GLU A 106 -17.71 17.38 -10.78
N GLY A 107 -16.93 17.19 -11.86
CA GLY A 107 -15.95 18.17 -12.31
C GLY A 107 -14.92 18.50 -11.24
N LYS A 108 -14.66 19.78 -11.00
CA LYS A 108 -13.66 20.23 -10.00
C LYS A 108 -14.08 20.01 -8.54
N SER A 109 -15.38 19.82 -8.28
CA SER A 109 -15.89 19.47 -6.95
C SER A 109 -15.96 17.96 -6.69
N GLN A 110 -15.54 17.15 -7.66
CA GLN A 110 -15.50 15.71 -7.53
C GLN A 110 -14.55 15.29 -6.40
N VAL A 111 -14.96 14.28 -5.64
CA VAL A 111 -14.14 13.62 -4.62
C VAL A 111 -14.13 12.13 -4.93
N ILE A 112 -12.94 11.59 -5.12
CA ILE A 112 -12.71 10.17 -5.35
C ILE A 112 -12.13 9.56 -4.09
N SER A 113 -12.64 8.42 -3.67
CA SER A 113 -12.08 7.63 -2.57
C SER A 113 -11.93 6.17 -2.96
N PHE A 114 -10.95 5.50 -2.37
CA PHE A 114 -10.67 4.08 -2.55
C PHE A 114 -10.71 3.33 -1.23
N GLU A 115 -11.19 2.09 -1.27
CA GLU A 115 -11.04 1.11 -0.21
C GLU A 115 -10.01 0.07 -0.66
N THR A 116 -9.06 -0.24 0.22
CA THR A 116 -8.01 -1.23 -0.07
C THR A 116 -8.40 -2.63 0.40
N ASN A 117 -7.65 -3.65 -0.07
CA ASN A 117 -7.80 -5.03 0.37
C ASN A 117 -7.48 -5.28 1.85
N VAL A 118 -6.90 -4.29 2.55
CA VAL A 118 -6.63 -4.30 3.99
C VAL A 118 -7.57 -3.39 4.78
N ASP A 119 -8.66 -2.94 4.15
CA ASP A 119 -9.70 -2.06 4.72
C ASP A 119 -9.22 -0.64 5.07
N ASP A 120 -8.18 -0.16 4.44
CA ASP A 120 -7.85 1.26 4.50
C ASP A 120 -8.75 2.03 3.53
N GLU A 121 -9.36 3.12 4.01
CA GLU A 121 -10.08 4.08 3.18
C GLU A 121 -9.20 5.28 2.90
N VAL A 122 -9.12 5.68 1.64
CA VAL A 122 -8.26 6.77 1.18
C VAL A 122 -9.04 7.72 0.30
N VAL A 123 -9.11 8.98 0.68
CA VAL A 123 -9.64 10.06 -0.15
C VAL A 123 -8.49 10.64 -0.98
N VAL A 124 -8.65 10.62 -2.30
CA VAL A 124 -7.67 11.19 -3.23
C VAL A 124 -7.64 12.70 -3.08
N ASN A 125 -6.49 13.22 -2.69
CA ASN A 125 -6.23 14.63 -2.47
C ASN A 125 -4.71 14.88 -2.55
N LYS A 126 -4.26 16.07 -2.17
CA LYS A 126 -2.85 16.46 -2.18
C LYS A 126 -1.97 15.60 -1.25
N GLU A 127 -2.51 15.09 -0.14
CA GLU A 127 -1.78 14.22 0.81
C GLU A 127 -1.79 12.76 0.39
N HIS A 128 -2.80 12.36 -0.36
CA HIS A 128 -3.00 11.03 -0.93
C HIS A 128 -3.16 11.12 -2.45
N PRO A 129 -2.08 11.48 -3.17
CA PRO A 129 -2.16 11.71 -4.61
C PRO A 129 -2.34 10.41 -5.39
N LEU A 130 -2.98 10.55 -6.56
CA LEU A 130 -2.91 9.57 -7.63
C LEU A 130 -1.63 9.78 -8.44
N ARG A 131 -1.02 8.67 -8.83
CA ARG A 131 0.15 8.59 -9.68
C ARG A 131 -0.08 7.56 -10.77
N PHE A 132 0.41 7.82 -11.97
CA PHE A 132 0.26 6.92 -13.11
C PHE A 132 1.63 6.57 -13.67
N GLU A 133 1.86 5.28 -13.89
CA GLU A 133 3.07 4.77 -14.56
C GLU A 133 2.69 4.06 -15.85
N THR A 134 3.51 4.23 -16.88
CA THR A 134 3.39 3.43 -18.10
C THR A 134 3.94 2.03 -17.84
N GLU A 135 3.14 1.02 -18.11
CA GLU A 135 3.55 -0.37 -17.98
C GLU A 135 4.62 -0.71 -19.01
N ALA A 136 5.73 -1.31 -18.57
CA ALA A 136 6.83 -1.67 -19.43
C ALA A 136 6.39 -2.66 -20.53
N GLY A 137 6.69 -2.32 -21.80
CA GLY A 137 6.36 -3.14 -22.97
C GLY A 137 4.93 -2.99 -23.49
N THR A 138 4.12 -2.15 -22.88
CA THR A 138 2.78 -1.77 -23.34
C THR A 138 2.60 -0.25 -23.24
N SER A 139 1.55 0.29 -23.87
CA SER A 139 1.14 1.68 -23.64
C SER A 139 0.12 1.81 -22.51
N GLY A 140 -0.08 0.72 -21.74
CA GLY A 140 -1.01 0.69 -20.62
C GLY A 140 -0.55 1.53 -19.44
N LEU A 141 -1.50 2.16 -18.74
CA LEU A 141 -1.24 2.89 -17.51
C LEU A 141 -1.57 2.04 -16.29
N LYS A 142 -0.70 2.12 -15.29
CA LYS A 142 -0.91 1.61 -13.95
C LYS A 142 -1.17 2.76 -12.99
N PRO A 143 -2.36 2.88 -12.40
CA PRO A 143 -2.65 3.90 -11.42
C PRO A 143 -2.33 3.43 -10.00
N TYR A 144 -1.71 4.31 -9.22
CA TYR A 144 -1.40 4.10 -7.81
C TYR A 144 -1.97 5.25 -6.99
N VAL A 145 -2.45 4.95 -5.80
CA VAL A 145 -2.84 5.95 -4.81
C VAL A 145 -1.98 5.79 -3.56
N LEU A 146 -1.44 6.92 -3.07
CA LEU A 146 -0.69 6.91 -1.81
C LEU A 146 -1.66 6.71 -0.63
N VAL A 147 -1.48 5.61 0.10
CA VAL A 147 -2.35 5.23 1.22
C VAL A 147 -1.86 5.83 2.53
N ARG A 148 -0.59 5.60 2.88
CA ARG A 148 0.04 6.15 4.08
C ARG A 148 1.56 6.10 3.97
N ALA A 149 2.23 7.07 4.56
CA ALA A 149 3.68 7.20 4.50
C ALA A 149 4.19 7.05 3.05
N ARG A 150 4.90 6.00 2.74
CA ARG A 150 5.40 5.68 1.38
C ARG A 150 4.75 4.40 0.80
N LEU A 151 3.62 3.98 1.37
CA LEU A 151 2.90 2.78 0.96
C LEU A 151 1.75 3.14 0.05
N GLU A 152 1.75 2.58 -1.14
CA GLU A 152 0.76 2.81 -2.19
C GLU A 152 -0.15 1.60 -2.38
N ALA A 153 -1.33 1.85 -2.93
CA ALA A 153 -2.22 0.82 -3.46
C ALA A 153 -2.25 0.91 -4.99
N LEU A 154 -2.06 -0.23 -5.66
CA LEU A 154 -2.39 -0.36 -7.07
C LEU A 154 -3.90 -0.31 -7.22
N VAL A 155 -4.40 0.57 -8.09
CA VAL A 155 -5.83 0.57 -8.45
C VAL A 155 -6.09 -0.60 -9.41
N SER A 156 -7.02 -1.49 -9.05
CA SER A 156 -7.32 -2.66 -9.85
C SER A 156 -7.76 -2.27 -11.27
N ARG A 157 -7.53 -3.16 -12.23
CA ARG A 157 -7.85 -2.88 -13.65
C ARG A 157 -9.32 -2.53 -13.87
N ALA A 158 -10.22 -3.17 -13.14
CA ALA A 158 -11.65 -2.85 -13.23
C ALA A 158 -11.94 -1.41 -12.80
N LEU A 159 -11.37 -0.99 -11.68
CA LEU A 159 -11.52 0.37 -11.16
C LEU A 159 -10.79 1.41 -12.03
N PHE A 160 -9.75 1.02 -12.74
CA PHE A 160 -9.06 1.92 -13.67
C PHE A 160 -9.98 2.38 -14.80
N TYR A 161 -10.81 1.50 -15.35
CA TYR A 161 -11.79 1.89 -16.36
C TYR A 161 -12.84 2.86 -15.81
N ASP A 162 -13.30 2.62 -14.58
CA ASP A 162 -14.23 3.54 -13.89
C ASP A 162 -13.58 4.90 -13.63
N LEU A 163 -12.29 4.90 -13.27
CA LEU A 163 -11.50 6.11 -13.05
C LEU A 163 -11.34 6.91 -14.36
N VAL A 164 -11.00 6.25 -15.46
CA VAL A 164 -10.88 6.84 -16.80
C VAL A 164 -12.21 7.46 -17.23
N ALA A 165 -13.34 6.81 -16.97
CA ALA A 165 -14.67 7.33 -17.28
C ALA A 165 -15.01 8.65 -16.55
N LYS A 166 -14.31 8.96 -15.45
CA LYS A 166 -14.40 10.23 -14.71
C LYS A 166 -13.41 11.28 -15.20
N GLY A 167 -12.55 10.91 -16.16
CA GLY A 167 -11.50 11.78 -16.68
C GLY A 167 -12.04 12.97 -17.46
N LYS A 168 -11.26 14.05 -17.45
CA LYS A 168 -11.47 15.28 -18.21
C LYS A 168 -10.15 15.75 -18.80
N VAL A 169 -10.24 16.53 -19.86
CA VAL A 169 -9.09 17.24 -20.42
C VAL A 169 -8.98 18.60 -19.73
N GLU A 170 -7.82 18.87 -19.16
CA GLU A 170 -7.44 20.18 -18.61
C GLU A 170 -6.12 20.61 -19.25
N GLY A 171 -6.19 21.65 -20.10
CA GLY A 171 -5.03 22.05 -20.91
C GLY A 171 -4.56 20.92 -21.83
N ASP A 172 -3.28 20.57 -21.74
CA ASP A 172 -2.66 19.52 -22.54
C ASP A 172 -2.74 18.10 -21.93
N TRP A 173 -3.49 17.95 -20.84
CA TRP A 173 -3.53 16.71 -20.08
C TRP A 173 -4.95 16.15 -19.95
N PHE A 174 -5.05 14.83 -20.09
CA PHE A 174 -6.21 14.07 -19.64
C PHE A 174 -5.94 13.53 -18.24
N GLY A 175 -6.90 13.67 -17.34
CA GLY A 175 -6.77 13.23 -15.96
C GLY A 175 -8.06 13.35 -15.19
N VAL A 176 -8.00 13.21 -13.87
CA VAL A 176 -9.17 13.30 -12.99
C VAL A 176 -9.00 14.40 -11.95
N TRP A 177 -10.13 15.01 -11.62
CA TRP A 177 -10.24 15.90 -10.48
C TRP A 177 -10.61 15.11 -9.23
N SER A 178 -10.00 15.44 -8.09
CA SER A 178 -10.46 15.00 -6.77
C SER A 178 -10.05 16.00 -5.71
N SER A 179 -10.99 16.38 -4.85
CA SER A 179 -10.75 17.31 -3.72
C SER A 179 -10.12 18.65 -4.16
N GLY A 180 -10.49 19.13 -5.35
CA GLY A 180 -9.98 20.38 -5.92
C GLY A 180 -8.58 20.29 -6.56
N GLU A 181 -7.97 19.11 -6.62
CA GLU A 181 -6.68 18.84 -7.26
C GLU A 181 -6.87 18.05 -8.56
N PHE A 182 -6.08 18.37 -9.59
CA PHE A 182 -6.08 17.65 -10.86
C PHE A 182 -4.92 16.66 -10.90
N PHE A 183 -5.22 15.40 -11.19
CA PHE A 183 -4.26 14.31 -11.31
C PHE A 183 -4.13 13.91 -12.78
N PRO A 184 -3.07 14.32 -13.48
CA PRO A 184 -2.86 14.00 -14.89
C PRO A 184 -2.54 12.51 -15.06
N MET A 185 -3.16 11.89 -16.07
CA MET A 185 -2.93 10.49 -16.45
C MET A 185 -1.98 10.41 -17.65
N GLN A 186 -2.30 11.12 -18.73
CA GLN A 186 -1.52 11.13 -19.96
C GLN A 186 -1.77 12.41 -20.74
N ARG A 187 -0.97 12.64 -21.77
CA ARG A 187 -1.18 13.77 -22.69
C ARG A 187 -2.50 13.61 -23.44
N ALA A 188 -3.22 14.72 -23.63
CA ALA A 188 -4.51 14.71 -24.32
C ALA A 188 -4.40 14.33 -25.81
N ASP A 189 -3.23 14.55 -26.42
CA ASP A 189 -2.90 14.17 -27.80
C ASP A 189 -2.52 12.69 -27.97
N GLU A 190 -2.42 11.94 -26.88
CA GLU A 190 -2.08 10.50 -26.85
C GLU A 190 -3.31 9.60 -26.53
N ILE A 191 -4.53 10.18 -26.44
CA ILE A 191 -5.76 9.45 -26.11
C ILE A 191 -6.32 8.71 -27.31
#